data_d8462dbaf6a44ec82c7a1556a20b429e
#
_entry.id   d8462dbaf6a44ec82c7a1556a20b429e
#
_cell.length_a   1.000
_cell.length_b   1.000
_cell.length_c   1.000
_cell.angle_alpha   90.00
_cell.angle_beta   90.00
_cell.angle_gamma   90.00
#
_symmetry.space_group_name_H-M   'P 1'
#
loop_
_entity.id
_entity.type
_entity.pdbx_description
1 polymer ?
#
loop_
_entity_poly.entity_id
_entity_poly.type
_entity_poly.pdbx_seq_one_letter_code
_entity_poly.pdbx_strand_id
1 'polypeptide(L)'
;MTTFGFYGGSFDPPHLGHVAVARWAITAGGLDRLLVAPVFDHPFAKAMGASFEHRVAMCRLAFGDLPGVEISEIERELGGESRTLRTLGALHARHPGVRFRLVVGADVLADAHR
;
A
#
# COMPACT_ATOMS: atom_id res chain seq x y z
N MET A 1 -12.22 -11.62 -14.18
CA MET A 1 -12.02 -10.18 -13.96
C MET A 1 -10.71 -9.94 -13.24
N THR A 2 -9.97 -8.96 -13.69
CA THR A 2 -8.69 -8.62 -13.07
C THR A 2 -8.92 -7.96 -11.71
N THR A 3 -8.22 -8.45 -10.70
CA THR A 3 -8.35 -7.95 -9.33
C THR A 3 -6.97 -7.54 -8.82
N PHE A 4 -6.84 -6.28 -8.43
CA PHE A 4 -5.63 -5.76 -7.80
C PHE A 4 -5.89 -5.56 -6.32
N GLY A 5 -4.87 -5.75 -5.51
CA GLY A 5 -4.90 -5.37 -4.11
C GLY A 5 -4.24 -4.00 -3.93
N PHE A 6 -4.73 -3.24 -2.97
CA PHE A 6 -4.11 -1.99 -2.55
C PHE A 6 -3.69 -2.13 -1.09
N TYR A 7 -2.40 -2.03 -0.84
CA TYR A 7 -1.83 -2.16 0.50
C TYR A 7 -1.12 -0.86 0.87
N GLY A 8 -1.84 0.01 1.54
CA GLY A 8 -1.32 1.29 2.01
C GLY A 8 -0.75 1.17 3.40
N GLY A 9 0.25 1.99 3.71
CA GLY A 9 0.84 2.04 5.03
C GLY A 9 2.00 3.01 5.08
N SER A 10 2.49 3.27 6.28
CA SER A 10 3.66 4.14 6.47
C SER A 10 4.93 3.47 5.95
N PHE A 11 5.07 2.18 6.23
CA PHE A 11 6.28 1.40 5.92
C PHE A 11 7.54 2.12 6.38
N ASP A 12 7.58 2.43 7.66
CA ASP A 12 8.61 3.28 8.26
C ASP A 12 9.27 2.59 9.47
N PRO A 13 10.07 1.54 9.27
CA PRO A 13 10.35 0.85 8.01
C PRO A 13 9.37 -0.29 7.69
N PRO A 14 9.37 -0.82 6.47
CA PRO A 14 8.69 -2.09 6.21
C PRO A 14 9.44 -3.22 6.95
N HIS A 15 8.69 -4.24 7.36
CA HIS A 15 9.27 -5.36 8.11
C HIS A 15 8.67 -6.70 7.65
N LEU A 16 9.14 -7.80 8.26
CA LEU A 16 8.74 -9.14 7.86
C LEU A 16 7.23 -9.37 7.92
N GLY A 17 6.54 -8.71 8.87
CA GLY A 17 5.08 -8.78 8.96
C GLY A 17 4.40 -8.21 7.72
N HIS A 18 4.91 -7.10 7.19
CA HIS A 18 4.41 -6.50 5.95
C HIS A 18 4.62 -7.45 4.77
N VAL A 19 5.80 -8.06 4.68
CA VAL A 19 6.12 -9.00 3.60
C VAL A 19 5.21 -10.23 3.68
N ALA A 20 4.95 -10.74 4.89
CA ALA A 20 4.06 -11.88 5.08
C ALA A 20 2.63 -11.58 4.61
N VAL A 21 2.12 -10.39 4.93
CA VAL A 21 0.79 -9.96 4.47
C VAL A 21 0.74 -9.89 2.95
N ALA A 22 1.76 -9.30 2.33
CA ALA A 22 1.83 -9.17 0.88
C ALA A 22 1.87 -10.54 0.20
N ARG A 23 2.68 -11.46 0.72
CA ARG A 23 2.77 -12.82 0.18
C ARG A 23 1.43 -13.55 0.29
N TRP A 24 0.78 -13.45 1.44
CA TRP A 24 -0.52 -14.06 1.64
C TRP A 24 -1.56 -13.49 0.67
N ALA A 25 -1.57 -12.17 0.49
CA ALA A 25 -2.54 -11.51 -0.40
C ALA A 25 -2.41 -12.00 -1.85
N ILE A 26 -1.18 -12.15 -2.33
CA ILE A 26 -0.94 -12.64 -3.70
C ILE A 26 -1.27 -14.12 -3.83
N THR A 27 -0.85 -14.95 -2.87
CA THR A 27 -0.98 -16.41 -2.99
C THR A 27 -2.38 -16.89 -2.63
N ALA A 28 -2.93 -16.47 -1.50
CA ALA A 28 -4.22 -16.92 -1.00
C ALA A 28 -5.37 -15.98 -1.32
N GLY A 29 -5.08 -14.70 -1.54
CA GLY A 29 -6.09 -13.68 -1.78
C GLY A 29 -6.62 -13.63 -3.21
N GLY A 30 -6.03 -14.36 -4.13
CA GLY A 30 -6.49 -14.41 -5.52
C GLY A 30 -6.27 -13.11 -6.29
N LEU A 31 -5.28 -12.33 -5.90
CA LEU A 31 -4.98 -11.06 -6.55
C LEU A 31 -4.08 -11.28 -7.76
N ASP A 32 -4.36 -10.57 -8.83
CA ASP A 32 -3.51 -10.57 -10.02
C ASP A 32 -2.26 -9.70 -9.80
N ARG A 33 -2.40 -8.65 -8.99
CA ARG A 33 -1.31 -7.73 -8.64
C ARG A 33 -1.61 -7.09 -7.29
N LEU A 34 -0.56 -6.79 -6.55
CA LEU A 34 -0.66 -6.05 -5.30
C LEU A 34 0.13 -4.75 -5.42
N LEU A 35 -0.55 -3.63 -5.20
CA LEU A 35 0.09 -2.31 -5.16
C LEU A 35 0.41 -2.00 -3.71
N VAL A 36 1.69 -1.90 -3.38
CA VAL A 36 2.16 -1.47 -2.07
C VAL A 36 2.41 0.03 -2.16
N ALA A 37 1.66 0.83 -1.40
CA ALA A 37 1.64 2.28 -1.55
C ALA A 37 2.01 2.98 -0.25
N PRO A 38 3.27 3.42 -0.09
CA PRO A 38 3.66 4.20 1.07
C PRO A 38 2.88 5.51 1.16
N VAL A 39 2.47 5.85 2.37
CA VAL A 39 1.79 7.12 2.67
C VAL A 39 2.74 8.28 2.37
N PHE A 40 2.25 9.31 1.70
CA PHE A 40 3.05 10.49 1.40
C PHE A 40 2.98 11.49 2.57
N ASP A 41 1.76 11.84 2.97
CA ASP A 41 1.53 12.74 4.09
C ASP A 41 0.46 12.10 4.98
N HIS A 42 0.80 11.84 6.24
CA HIS A 42 -0.08 11.09 7.14
C HIS A 42 -1.27 11.97 7.57
N PRO A 43 -2.53 11.46 7.47
CA PRO A 43 -3.73 12.27 7.81
C PRO A 43 -3.75 12.80 9.23
N PHE A 44 -3.05 12.18 10.15
CA PHE A 44 -3.03 12.60 11.55
C PHE A 44 -1.82 13.46 11.89
N ALA A 45 -1.15 14.01 10.90
CA ALA A 45 0.02 14.87 11.06
C ALA A 45 1.13 14.22 11.89
N LYS A 46 1.21 12.91 11.86
CA LYS A 46 2.23 12.16 12.59
C LYS A 46 3.56 12.28 11.86
N ALA A 47 4.61 12.63 12.61
CA ALA A 47 5.96 12.72 12.04
C ALA A 47 6.42 11.35 11.57
N MET A 48 7.01 11.29 10.36
CA MET A 48 7.61 10.09 9.82
C MET A 48 9.10 10.07 10.16
N GLY A 49 9.64 8.88 10.47
CA GLY A 49 11.07 8.73 10.75
C GLY A 49 11.92 8.88 9.50
N ALA A 50 11.45 8.29 8.38
CA ALA A 50 12.17 8.33 7.11
C ALA A 50 11.40 9.13 6.07
N SER A 51 12.12 9.73 5.12
CA SER A 51 11.52 10.44 4.01
C SER A 51 10.71 9.48 3.13
N PHE A 52 9.83 10.04 2.29
CA PHE A 52 9.05 9.24 1.36
C PHE A 52 9.97 8.45 0.43
N GLU A 53 11.01 9.08 -0.12
CA GLU A 53 11.96 8.44 -1.03
C GLU A 53 12.68 7.27 -0.37
N HIS A 54 13.09 7.42 0.90
CA HIS A 54 13.72 6.34 1.65
C HIS A 54 12.75 5.19 1.90
N ARG A 55 11.50 5.51 2.26
CA ARG A 55 10.49 4.48 2.53
C ARG A 55 10.13 3.71 1.26
N VAL A 56 10.05 4.39 0.13
CA VAL A 56 9.86 3.72 -1.17
C VAL A 56 11.03 2.80 -1.48
N ALA A 57 12.26 3.27 -1.29
CA ALA A 57 13.45 2.45 -1.52
C ALA A 57 13.47 1.21 -0.62
N MET A 58 13.15 1.37 0.66
CA MET A 58 13.05 0.25 1.59
C MET A 58 11.99 -0.76 1.18
N CYS A 59 10.84 -0.27 0.69
CA CYS A 59 9.79 -1.15 0.19
C CYS A 59 10.24 -1.93 -1.03
N ARG A 60 10.96 -1.31 -1.95
CA ARG A 60 11.49 -2.01 -3.12
C ARG A 60 12.44 -3.13 -2.73
N LEU A 61 13.25 -2.91 -1.69
CA LEU A 61 14.13 -3.95 -1.17
C LEU A 61 13.35 -5.07 -0.46
N ALA A 62 12.37 -4.69 0.36
CA ALA A 62 11.63 -5.67 1.17
C ALA A 62 10.68 -6.53 0.33
N PHE A 63 10.01 -5.95 -0.66
CA PHE A 63 8.96 -6.63 -1.43
C PHE A 63 9.41 -7.03 -2.84
N GLY A 64 10.59 -6.59 -3.28
CA GLY A 64 10.99 -6.69 -4.69
C GLY A 64 11.05 -8.08 -5.27
N ASP A 65 11.26 -9.10 -4.43
CA ASP A 65 11.34 -10.48 -4.88
C ASP A 65 9.98 -11.18 -4.97
N LEU A 66 8.91 -10.53 -4.56
CA LEU A 66 7.58 -11.14 -4.57
C LEU A 66 6.91 -10.93 -5.93
N PRO A 67 6.59 -12.01 -6.66
CA PRO A 67 5.89 -11.89 -7.94
C PRO A 67 4.53 -11.20 -7.77
N GLY A 68 4.20 -10.31 -8.67
CA GLY A 68 2.92 -9.62 -8.66
C GLY A 68 2.84 -8.41 -7.73
N VAL A 69 3.90 -8.13 -6.98
CA VAL A 69 3.94 -6.96 -6.09
C VAL A 69 4.60 -5.79 -6.82
N GLU A 70 3.96 -4.64 -6.75
CA GLU A 70 4.47 -3.40 -7.33
C GLU A 70 4.46 -2.30 -6.27
N ILE A 71 5.55 -1.55 -6.16
CA ILE A 71 5.62 -0.41 -5.26
C ILE A 71 5.06 0.80 -5.98
N SER A 72 3.98 1.37 -5.45
CA SER A 72 3.28 2.48 -6.09
C SER A 72 3.58 3.79 -5.37
N GLU A 73 3.90 4.82 -6.13
CA GLU A 73 4.12 6.17 -5.61
C GLU A 73 2.88 7.05 -5.80
N ILE A 74 1.71 6.44 -5.92
CA ILE A 74 0.47 7.16 -6.19
C ILE A 74 0.16 8.22 -5.15
N GLU A 75 0.51 7.98 -3.90
CA GLU A 75 0.24 8.96 -2.84
C GLU A 75 1.00 10.26 -3.05
N ARG A 76 2.24 10.17 -3.53
CA ARG A 76 3.01 11.37 -3.89
C ARG A 76 2.44 12.04 -5.14
N GLU A 77 2.03 11.25 -6.12
CA GLU A 77 1.46 11.80 -7.37
C GLU A 77 0.18 12.58 -7.08
N LEU A 78 -0.64 12.10 -6.15
CA LEU A 78 -1.86 12.81 -5.77
C LEU A 78 -1.56 14.02 -4.88
N GLY A 79 -0.49 13.96 -4.12
CA GLY A 79 -0.08 15.03 -3.23
C GLY A 79 -1.01 15.21 -2.04
N GLY A 80 -0.62 16.08 -1.11
CA GLY A 80 -1.41 16.37 0.07
C GLY A 80 -1.55 15.17 0.99
N GLU A 81 -2.56 15.21 1.83
CA GLU A 81 -2.85 14.18 2.81
C GLU A 81 -3.30 12.88 2.14
N SER A 82 -2.66 11.76 2.50
CA SER A 82 -3.00 10.45 1.93
C SER A 82 -4.27 9.93 2.57
N ARG A 83 -5.32 9.75 1.75
CA ARG A 83 -6.61 9.20 2.20
C ARG A 83 -7.02 8.07 1.27
N THR A 84 -7.37 6.93 1.88
CA THR A 84 -7.63 5.69 1.16
C THR A 84 -8.75 5.84 0.11
N LEU A 85 -9.86 6.47 0.45
CA LEU A 85 -10.98 6.59 -0.49
C LEU A 85 -10.60 7.43 -1.71
N ARG A 86 -9.85 8.51 -1.50
CA ARG A 86 -9.37 9.33 -2.61
C ARG A 86 -8.42 8.55 -3.50
N THR A 87 -7.51 7.81 -2.89
CA THR A 87 -6.52 7.02 -3.62
C THR A 87 -7.19 5.91 -4.43
N LEU A 88 -8.13 5.18 -3.83
CA LEU A 88 -8.87 4.14 -4.54
C LEU A 88 -9.68 4.73 -5.70
N GLY A 89 -10.27 5.90 -5.52
CA GLY A 89 -10.98 6.59 -6.61
C GLY A 89 -10.07 6.89 -7.79
N ALA A 90 -8.86 7.39 -7.51
CA ALA A 90 -7.87 7.67 -8.54
C ALA A 90 -7.42 6.39 -9.25
N LEU A 91 -7.21 5.30 -8.50
CA LEU A 91 -6.82 4.02 -9.06
C LEU A 91 -7.91 3.44 -9.97
N HIS A 92 -9.18 3.55 -9.56
CA HIS A 92 -10.30 3.11 -10.40
C HIS A 92 -10.34 3.90 -11.73
N ALA A 93 -10.07 5.19 -11.67
CA ALA A 93 -10.04 6.02 -12.88
C ALA A 93 -8.88 5.63 -13.80
N ARG A 94 -7.72 5.27 -13.24
CA ARG A 94 -6.53 4.88 -14.01
C ARG A 94 -6.60 3.47 -14.56
N HIS A 95 -7.40 2.58 -13.94
CA HIS A 95 -7.50 1.18 -14.30
C HIS A 95 -8.97 0.77 -14.49
N PRO A 96 -9.62 1.24 -15.56
CA PRO A 96 -11.02 0.89 -15.79
C PRO A 96 -11.19 -0.63 -15.93
N GLY A 97 -12.24 -1.17 -15.31
CA GLY A 97 -12.52 -2.59 -15.38
C GLY A 97 -11.76 -3.45 -14.40
N VAL A 98 -10.85 -2.88 -13.60
CA VAL A 98 -10.10 -3.60 -12.58
C VAL A 98 -10.84 -3.48 -11.25
N ARG A 99 -10.97 -4.62 -10.55
CA ARG A 99 -11.51 -4.63 -9.19
C ARG A 99 -10.36 -4.39 -8.21
N PHE A 100 -10.60 -3.54 -7.22
CA PHE A 100 -9.62 -3.29 -6.17
C PHE A 100 -10.09 -3.85 -4.84
N ARG A 101 -9.18 -4.52 -4.12
CA ARG A 101 -9.40 -5.00 -2.77
C ARG A 101 -8.42 -4.31 -1.84
N LEU A 102 -8.94 -3.80 -0.73
CA LEU A 102 -8.10 -3.18 0.30
C LEU A 102 -7.45 -4.27 1.14
N VAL A 103 -6.13 -4.22 1.26
CA VAL A 103 -5.36 -5.13 2.11
C VAL A 103 -4.96 -4.36 3.36
N VAL A 104 -5.28 -4.91 4.52
CA VAL A 104 -5.10 -4.24 5.81
C VAL A 104 -4.31 -5.15 6.74
N GLY A 105 -3.24 -4.61 7.33
CA GLY A 105 -2.46 -5.32 8.33
C GLY A 105 -3.16 -5.32 9.70
N ALA A 106 -2.77 -6.24 10.57
CA ALA A 106 -3.40 -6.39 11.88
C ALA A 106 -3.24 -5.15 12.76
N ASP A 107 -2.10 -4.46 12.67
CA ASP A 107 -1.85 -3.22 13.40
C ASP A 107 -2.79 -2.09 12.98
N VAL A 108 -3.10 -2.01 11.68
CA VAL A 108 -4.08 -1.03 11.18
C VAL A 108 -5.46 -1.34 11.70
N LEU A 109 -5.85 -2.63 11.76
CA LEU A 109 -7.13 -3.04 12.32
C LEU A 109 -7.23 -2.66 13.81
N ALA A 110 -6.15 -2.82 14.56
CA ALA A 110 -6.11 -2.42 15.96
C ALA A 110 -6.34 -0.91 16.11
N ASP A 111 -5.76 -0.10 15.23
CA ASP A 111 -5.93 1.36 15.26
C ASP A 111 -7.33 1.79 14.83
N ALA A 112 -8.01 1.02 14.01
CA ALA A 112 -9.34 1.35 13.51
C ALA A 112 -10.41 1.36 14.62
N HIS A 113 -10.12 0.78 15.78
CA HIS A 113 -11.03 0.75 16.91
C HIS A 113 -10.89 1.95 17.85
N ARG A 114 -10.01 2.88 17.55
CA ARG A 114 -9.74 4.03 18.42
C ARG A 114 -10.51 5.28 18.01
#